data_c44969b90676a7d94500a1ba5a34b9f9
#
_entry.id   c44969b90676a7d94500a1ba5a34b9f9
#
_cell.length_a   1.000
_cell.length_b   1.000
_cell.length_c   1.000
_cell.angle_alpha   90.00
_cell.angle_beta   90.00
_cell.angle_gamma   90.00
#
_symmetry.space_group_name_H-M   'P 1'
#
loop_
_entity.id
_entity.type
_entity.pdbx_description
1 polymer ?
#
loop_
_entity_poly.entity_id
_entity_poly.type
_entity_poly.pdbx_seq_one_letter_code
_entity_poly.pdbx_strand_id
1 'polypeptide(L)'
;MAAGTYNFILEQGATFTRTLTVQENSSAMDLTGYSVASKMRSTHDSSTVVGTFTCTISNASGGVIVMNMTSSTTGAIEEGMYVYDIEITSSTGTVTRLMEGNVTVNPEVTR
;
A
#
# COMPACT_ATOMS: atom_id res chain seq x y z
N MET A 1 17.71 3.76 -3.02
CA MET A 1 16.60 3.61 -4.00
C MET A 1 15.59 4.70 -3.76
N ALA A 2 15.18 5.42 -4.79
CA ALA A 2 14.08 6.37 -4.67
C ALA A 2 12.75 5.63 -4.74
N ALA A 3 11.76 6.11 -3.99
CA ALA A 3 10.44 5.50 -4.02
C ALA A 3 9.78 5.69 -5.38
N GLY A 4 9.12 4.64 -5.88
CA GLY A 4 8.30 4.76 -7.08
C GLY A 4 7.01 5.50 -6.77
N THR A 5 6.37 6.02 -7.79
CA THR A 5 5.08 6.72 -7.64
C THR A 5 3.99 5.90 -8.32
N TYR A 6 2.91 5.62 -7.60
CA TYR A 6 1.76 4.92 -8.14
C TYR A 6 0.50 5.40 -7.44
N ASN A 7 -0.51 5.77 -8.22
CA ASN A 7 -1.77 6.26 -7.68
C ASN A 7 -2.83 5.17 -7.78
N PHE A 8 -3.61 5.01 -6.70
CA PHE A 8 -4.70 4.03 -6.64
C PHE A 8 -6.05 4.70 -6.63
N ILE A 9 -7.05 3.93 -7.06
CA ILE A 9 -8.45 4.28 -6.85
C ILE A 9 -9.05 3.20 -5.96
N LEU A 10 -9.64 3.62 -4.83
CA LEU A 10 -10.42 2.74 -3.97
C LEU A 10 -11.90 2.99 -4.22
N GLU A 11 -12.64 1.92 -4.44
CA GLU A 11 -14.09 2.00 -4.51
C GLU A 11 -14.65 1.77 -3.11
N GLN A 12 -15.33 2.75 -2.56
CA GLN A 12 -15.89 2.66 -1.22
C GLN A 12 -16.84 1.47 -1.12
N GLY A 13 -16.65 0.62 -0.13
CA GLY A 13 -17.48 -0.56 0.07
C GLY A 13 -17.06 -1.79 -0.73
N ALA A 14 -16.07 -1.67 -1.61
CA ALA A 14 -15.57 -2.80 -2.38
C ALA A 14 -14.25 -3.31 -1.81
N THR A 15 -14.02 -4.61 -1.95
CA THR A 15 -12.74 -5.20 -1.55
C THR A 15 -11.65 -4.71 -2.50
N PHE A 16 -10.54 -4.25 -1.94
CA PHE A 16 -9.38 -3.81 -2.71
C PHE A 16 -8.28 -4.86 -2.64
N THR A 17 -7.73 -5.24 -3.77
CA THR A 17 -6.57 -6.13 -3.84
C THR A 17 -5.67 -5.66 -4.98
N ARG A 18 -4.37 -5.55 -4.69
CA ARG A 18 -3.38 -5.18 -5.69
C ARG A 18 -2.12 -6.00 -5.47
N THR A 19 -1.61 -6.57 -6.56
CA THR A 19 -0.36 -7.34 -6.53
C THR A 19 0.74 -6.50 -7.15
N LEU A 20 1.86 -6.40 -6.45
CA LEU A 20 3.02 -5.62 -6.87
C LEU A 20 4.22 -6.53 -6.98
N THR A 21 5.04 -6.30 -8.03
CA THR A 21 6.33 -6.96 -8.17
C THR A 21 7.41 -5.91 -7.98
N VAL A 22 8.25 -6.10 -6.97
CA VAL A 22 9.33 -5.18 -6.65
C VAL A 22 10.55 -5.56 -7.44
N GLN A 23 11.16 -4.60 -8.12
CA GLN A 23 12.36 -4.82 -8.90
C GLN A 23 13.49 -3.91 -8.44
N GLU A 24 14.71 -4.43 -8.56
CA GLU A 24 15.92 -3.69 -8.28
C GLU A 24 16.88 -4.01 -9.43
N ASN A 25 17.36 -2.95 -10.11
CA ASN A 25 18.24 -3.10 -11.28
C ASN A 25 17.64 -4.02 -12.36
N SER A 26 16.33 -3.86 -12.63
CA SER A 26 15.58 -4.64 -13.62
C SER A 26 15.42 -6.12 -13.28
N SER A 27 15.75 -6.52 -12.07
CA SER A 27 15.57 -7.90 -11.58
C SER A 27 14.64 -7.88 -10.38
N ALA A 28 13.94 -9.00 -10.14
CA ALA A 28 13.10 -9.13 -8.98
C ALA A 28 13.93 -8.98 -7.71
N MET A 29 13.43 -8.18 -6.76
CA MET A 29 14.10 -8.00 -5.49
C MET A 29 13.77 -9.15 -4.55
N ASP A 30 14.77 -9.73 -3.91
CA ASP A 30 14.56 -10.76 -2.92
C ASP A 30 14.10 -10.13 -1.61
N LEU A 31 12.87 -10.43 -1.21
CA LEU A 31 12.25 -9.87 0.00
C LEU A 31 12.32 -10.81 1.21
N THR A 32 13.16 -11.83 1.14
CA THR A 32 13.33 -12.77 2.25
C THR A 32 13.78 -12.03 3.50
N GLY A 33 13.07 -12.22 4.61
CA GLY A 33 13.39 -11.56 5.87
C GLY A 33 12.83 -10.14 6.00
N TYR A 34 12.16 -9.61 4.98
CA TYR A 34 11.55 -8.28 5.04
C TYR A 34 10.14 -8.33 5.61
N SER A 35 9.72 -7.23 6.20
CA SER A 35 8.32 -6.97 6.52
C SER A 35 7.84 -5.78 5.71
N VAL A 36 6.53 -5.69 5.50
CA VAL A 36 5.92 -4.65 4.66
C VAL A 36 4.80 -3.98 5.44
N ALA A 37 4.73 -2.66 5.34
CA ALA A 37 3.64 -1.89 5.94
C ALA A 37 3.20 -0.79 4.97
N SER A 38 1.90 -0.50 4.97
CA SER A 38 1.35 0.57 4.13
C SER A 38 0.15 1.19 4.82
N LYS A 39 0.15 2.51 4.89
CA LYS A 39 -0.93 3.27 5.53
C LYS A 39 -1.30 4.43 4.64
N MET A 40 -2.56 4.87 4.75
CA MET A 40 -2.99 6.08 4.05
C MET A 40 -3.45 7.13 5.05
N ARG A 41 -3.16 8.38 4.72
CA ARG A 41 -3.48 9.55 5.52
C ARG A 41 -4.04 10.64 4.60
N SER A 42 -4.69 11.64 5.17
CA SER A 42 -5.23 12.74 4.37
C SER A 42 -4.13 13.61 3.79
N THR A 43 -3.02 13.78 4.52
CA THR A 43 -1.83 14.50 4.06
C THR A 43 -0.60 13.82 4.64
N HIS A 44 0.58 14.13 4.08
CA HIS A 44 1.85 13.58 4.58
C HIS A 44 2.10 13.97 6.04
N ASP A 45 1.63 15.15 6.46
CA ASP A 45 1.87 15.66 7.81
C ASP A 45 0.83 15.21 8.82
N SER A 46 -0.24 14.55 8.39
CA SER A 46 -1.31 14.10 9.29
C SER A 46 -0.80 13.00 10.21
N SER A 47 -1.09 13.11 11.50
CA SER A 47 -0.78 12.06 12.46
C SER A 47 -1.85 10.98 12.49
N THR A 48 -3.00 11.21 11.85
CA THR A 48 -4.13 10.28 11.85
C THR A 48 -4.03 9.33 10.67
N VAL A 49 -4.07 8.03 10.93
CA VAL A 49 -4.14 7.00 9.89
C VAL A 49 -5.60 6.84 9.49
N VAL A 50 -5.91 7.09 8.21
CA VAL A 50 -7.25 6.95 7.68
C VAL A 50 -7.55 5.50 7.34
N GLY A 51 -6.56 4.77 6.84
CA GLY A 51 -6.70 3.36 6.52
C GLY A 51 -5.34 2.66 6.54
N THR A 52 -5.36 1.35 6.76
CA THR A 52 -4.17 0.52 6.74
C THR A 52 -4.38 -0.57 5.71
N PHE A 53 -3.44 -0.68 4.77
CA PHE A 53 -3.45 -1.79 3.83
C PHE A 53 -2.82 -3.00 4.49
N THR A 54 -3.45 -4.16 4.33
CA THR A 54 -2.84 -5.42 4.75
C THR A 54 -1.89 -5.85 3.64
N CYS A 55 -0.61 -5.97 3.96
CA CYS A 55 0.41 -6.32 2.98
C CYS A 55 0.99 -7.67 3.31
N THR A 56 1.10 -8.54 2.30
CA THR A 56 1.64 -9.87 2.44
C THR A 56 2.71 -10.08 1.37
N ILE A 57 3.86 -10.62 1.76
CA ILE A 57 4.87 -11.03 0.80
C ILE A 57 4.49 -12.44 0.35
N SER A 58 3.91 -12.55 -0.86
CA SER A 58 3.42 -13.83 -1.37
C SER A 58 4.51 -14.67 -2.02
N ASN A 59 5.56 -14.02 -2.53
CA ASN A 59 6.71 -14.69 -3.13
C ASN A 59 7.94 -13.84 -2.84
N ALA A 60 8.68 -14.18 -1.79
CA ALA A 60 9.82 -13.39 -1.35
C ALA A 60 10.93 -13.33 -2.39
N SER A 61 11.32 -14.45 -2.94
CA SER A 61 12.41 -14.49 -3.93
C SER A 61 12.03 -13.82 -5.24
N GLY A 62 10.74 -13.75 -5.56
CA GLY A 62 10.22 -13.08 -6.75
C GLY A 62 9.85 -11.63 -6.54
N GLY A 63 9.98 -11.12 -5.31
CA GLY A 63 9.66 -9.73 -5.00
C GLY A 63 8.18 -9.40 -5.07
N VAL A 64 7.29 -10.36 -4.81
CA VAL A 64 5.85 -10.17 -4.97
C VAL A 64 5.19 -9.82 -3.65
N ILE A 65 4.49 -8.70 -3.63
CA ILE A 65 3.73 -8.20 -2.48
C ILE A 65 2.26 -8.09 -2.88
N VAL A 66 1.37 -8.56 -2.03
CA VAL A 66 -0.07 -8.37 -2.21
C VAL A 66 -0.56 -7.39 -1.16
N MET A 67 -1.22 -6.32 -1.61
CA MET A 67 -1.90 -5.36 -0.73
C MET A 67 -3.38 -5.60 -0.81
N ASN A 68 -4.07 -5.55 0.33
CA ASN A 68 -5.51 -5.62 0.31
C ASN A 68 -6.14 -4.78 1.41
N MET A 69 -7.44 -4.49 1.24
CA MET A 69 -8.24 -3.79 2.21
C MET A 69 -9.66 -4.35 2.08
N THR A 70 -10.25 -4.73 3.21
CA THR A 70 -11.58 -5.35 3.20
C THR A 70 -12.66 -4.34 2.84
N SER A 71 -13.79 -4.83 2.36
CA SER A 71 -14.93 -3.98 2.00
C SER A 71 -15.46 -3.17 3.19
N SER A 72 -15.41 -3.73 4.39
CA SER A 72 -15.85 -2.98 5.58
C SER A 72 -14.88 -1.84 5.89
N THR A 73 -13.60 -2.02 5.65
CA THR A 73 -12.59 -0.96 5.86
C THR A 73 -12.73 0.12 4.81
N THR A 74 -12.84 -0.24 3.52
CA THR A 74 -12.99 0.78 2.47
C THR A 74 -14.31 1.52 2.61
N GLY A 75 -15.36 0.84 3.05
CA GLY A 75 -16.67 1.45 3.27
C GLY A 75 -16.70 2.48 4.39
N ALA A 76 -15.75 2.41 5.32
CA ALA A 76 -15.64 3.35 6.42
C ALA A 76 -14.81 4.59 6.08
N ILE A 77 -14.18 4.63 4.91
CA ILE A 77 -13.34 5.76 4.49
C ILE A 77 -14.20 6.73 3.68
N GLU A 78 -14.22 8.00 4.08
CA GLU A 78 -14.97 9.02 3.36
C GLU A 78 -14.38 9.22 1.95
N GLU A 79 -15.25 9.55 1.00
CA GLU A 79 -14.80 9.88 -0.35
C GLU A 79 -13.83 11.06 -0.32
N GLY A 80 -12.88 11.07 -1.22
CA GLY A 80 -11.90 12.15 -1.29
C GLY A 80 -10.53 11.66 -1.76
N MET A 81 -9.54 12.53 -1.59
CA MET A 81 -8.17 12.26 -1.97
C MET A 81 -7.28 12.12 -0.75
N TYR A 82 -6.43 11.10 -0.78
CA TYR A 82 -5.54 10.76 0.31
C TYR A 82 -4.14 10.47 -0.23
N VAL A 83 -3.18 10.31 0.67
CA VAL A 83 -1.81 9.90 0.32
C VAL A 83 -1.50 8.58 1.02
N TYR A 84 -0.60 7.81 0.43
CA TYR A 84 -0.15 6.55 1.02
C TYR A 84 1.33 6.34 0.71
N ASP A 85 1.95 5.44 1.44
CA ASP A 85 3.25 4.90 1.06
C ASP A 85 3.31 3.42 1.43
N ILE A 86 4.32 2.74 0.88
CA ILE A 86 4.65 1.37 1.23
C ILE A 86 6.08 1.36 1.72
N GLU A 87 6.29 0.84 2.92
CA GLU A 87 7.62 0.71 3.49
C GLU A 87 7.95 -0.75 3.70
N ILE A 88 9.19 -1.11 3.39
CA ILE A 88 9.72 -2.43 3.72
C ILE A 88 10.81 -2.27 4.76
N THR A 89 10.90 -3.25 5.67
CA THR A 89 11.88 -3.23 6.74
C THR A 89 12.66 -4.54 6.70
N SER A 90 13.98 -4.42 6.63
CA SER A 90 14.86 -5.60 6.59
C SER A 90 14.95 -6.26 7.97
N SER A 91 15.51 -7.47 8.01
CA SER A 91 15.72 -8.19 9.28
C SER A 91 16.67 -7.46 10.22
N THR A 92 17.49 -6.54 9.69
CA THR A 92 18.41 -5.72 10.49
C THR A 92 17.79 -4.40 10.91
N GLY A 93 16.53 -4.13 10.53
CA GLY A 93 15.83 -2.91 10.93
C GLY A 93 15.94 -1.73 9.96
N THR A 94 16.54 -1.95 8.79
CA THR A 94 16.64 -0.88 7.79
C THR A 94 15.29 -0.71 7.10
N VAL A 95 14.74 0.52 7.15
CA VAL A 95 13.45 0.87 6.56
C VAL A 95 13.68 1.56 5.23
N THR A 96 12.99 1.09 4.20
CA THR A 96 13.03 1.69 2.87
C THR A 96 11.63 2.01 2.41
N ARG A 97 11.40 3.25 1.97
CA ARG A 97 10.13 3.61 1.31
C ARG A 97 10.21 3.11 -0.12
N LEU A 98 9.33 2.16 -0.44
CA LEU A 98 9.33 1.47 -1.71
C LEU A 98 8.51 2.18 -2.75
N MET A 99 7.36 2.73 -2.35
CA MET A 99 6.38 3.32 -3.23
C MET A 99 5.55 4.35 -2.48
N GLU A 100 5.08 5.37 -3.19
CA GLU A 100 4.19 6.38 -2.61
C GLU A 100 3.27 6.93 -3.69
N GLY A 101 2.22 7.60 -3.29
CA GLY A 101 1.30 8.21 -4.24
C GLY A 101 0.01 8.67 -3.60
N ASN A 102 -0.98 8.89 -4.45
CA ASN A 102 -2.30 9.33 -4.03
C ASN A 102 -3.28 8.17 -4.09
N VAL A 103 -4.27 8.21 -3.19
CA VAL A 103 -5.42 7.31 -3.22
C VAL A 103 -6.66 8.17 -3.38
N THR A 104 -7.43 7.91 -4.42
CA THR A 104 -8.73 8.54 -4.62
C THR A 104 -9.80 7.54 -4.19
N VAL A 105 -10.65 7.95 -3.24
CA VAL A 105 -11.76 7.11 -2.78
C VAL A 105 -13.04 7.59 -3.45
N ASN A 106 -13.63 6.73 -4.28
CA ASN A 106 -14.89 7.01 -4.98
C ASN A 106 -16.06 6.55 -4.12
N PRO A 107 -17.17 7.34 -4.13
CA PRO A 107 -18.31 7.02 -3.27
C PRO A 107 -19.08 5.81 -3.76
N GLU A 108 -19.68 5.11 -2.80
CA GLU A 108 -20.54 3.96 -3.07
C GLU A 108 -21.98 4.41 -3.21
N VAL A 109 -22.68 3.92 -4.22
CA VAL A 109 -24.11 4.15 -4.43
C VAL A 109 -24.93 3.04 -3.76
N THR A 110 -24.51 1.81 -3.93
CA THR A 110 -25.18 0.65 -3.35
C THR A 110 -24.68 0.41 -1.93
N ARG A 111 -25.49 0.81 -0.94
CA ARG A 111 -25.10 0.65 0.48
C ARG A 111 -26.33 0.45 1.37
#